data_8d1086f9d828da386451e133474a6265
#
_entry.id   8d1086f9d828da386451e133474a6265
#
_cell.length_a   1.000
_cell.length_b   1.000
_cell.length_c   1.000
_cell.angle_alpha   90.00
_cell.angle_beta   90.00
_cell.angle_gamma   90.00
#
_symmetry.space_group_name_H-M   'P 1'
#
loop_
_entity.id
_entity.type
_entity.pdbx_description
1 polymer ?
#
loop_
_entity_poly.entity_id
_entity_poly.type
_entity_poly.pdbx_seq_one_letter_code
_entity_poly.pdbx_strand_id
1 'polypeptide(L)'
;RASINTFGQELTAAPIVIGVGDTGVEHGSEIMAFVDAVVLRDSDEYLDARAALEAKIGRAATDRAAMVAGNFSMMNRALDAVGVPVDRGYTSLAESMGLEIPSHLAAAG
;
A
#
# COMPACT_ATOMS: atom_id res chain seq x y z
N ARG A 1 5.24 3.73 -10.10
CA ARG A 1 5.48 4.73 -11.15
C ARG A 1 5.36 4.16 -12.58
N ALA A 2 5.92 3.00 -12.87
CA ALA A 2 5.82 2.40 -14.22
C ALA A 2 4.35 2.20 -14.65
N SER A 3 3.51 1.65 -13.78
CA SER A 3 2.08 1.46 -14.06
C SER A 3 1.33 2.79 -14.23
N ILE A 4 1.65 3.81 -13.42
CA ILE A 4 1.06 5.15 -13.52
C ILE A 4 1.37 5.75 -14.87
N ASN A 5 2.64 5.69 -15.29
CA ASN A 5 3.06 6.21 -16.60
C ASN A 5 2.39 5.46 -17.76
N THR A 6 2.15 4.15 -17.62
CA THR A 6 1.50 3.33 -18.65
C THR A 6 0.03 3.71 -18.83
N PHE A 7 -0.70 4.01 -17.75
CA PHE A 7 -2.13 4.32 -17.81
C PHE A 7 -2.45 5.83 -17.85
N GLY A 8 -1.43 6.69 -17.78
CA GLY A 8 -1.59 8.14 -17.87
C GLY A 8 -2.37 8.78 -16.71
N GLN A 9 -2.45 8.09 -15.57
CA GLN A 9 -3.13 8.59 -14.38
C GLN A 9 -2.15 9.35 -13.49
N GLU A 10 -2.57 10.52 -13.02
CA GLU A 10 -1.85 11.25 -11.98
C GLU A 10 -2.20 10.68 -10.61
N LEU A 11 -1.30 9.87 -10.06
CA LEU A 11 -1.43 9.28 -8.74
C LEU A 11 -0.33 9.79 -7.83
N THR A 12 -0.64 9.96 -6.56
CA THR A 12 0.35 10.31 -5.56
C THR A 12 0.39 9.28 -4.43
N ALA A 13 1.59 8.89 -4.02
CA ALA A 13 1.82 7.93 -2.96
C ALA A 13 1.94 8.59 -1.57
N ALA A 14 2.15 9.91 -1.50
CA ALA A 14 2.32 10.60 -0.22
C ALA A 14 1.16 10.37 0.78
N PRO A 15 -0.12 10.38 0.37
CA PRO A 15 -1.22 10.11 1.28
C PRO A 15 -1.18 8.72 1.92
N ILE A 16 -0.58 7.73 1.25
CA ILE A 16 -0.45 6.37 1.79
C ILE A 16 0.48 6.37 3.00
N VAL A 17 1.55 7.17 2.96
CA VAL A 17 2.53 7.27 4.06
C VAL A 17 1.98 8.05 5.25
N ILE A 18 1.32 9.18 4.98
CA ILE A 18 0.80 10.07 6.03
C ILE A 18 -0.63 9.72 6.49
N GLY A 19 -1.31 8.81 5.79
CA GLY A 19 -2.65 8.33 6.14
C GLY A 19 -3.80 9.28 5.78
N VAL A 20 -3.53 10.43 5.16
CA VAL A 20 -4.53 11.43 4.78
C VAL A 20 -4.18 12.07 3.45
N GLY A 21 -5.20 12.47 2.70
CA GLY A 21 -5.06 13.12 1.40
C GLY A 21 -5.67 12.31 0.25
N ASP A 22 -5.60 12.86 -0.95
CA ASP A 22 -6.11 12.24 -2.16
C ASP A 22 -4.99 11.57 -2.94
N THR A 23 -5.14 10.27 -3.21
CA THR A 23 -4.21 9.49 -4.01
C THR A 23 -4.43 9.65 -5.51
N GLY A 24 -5.55 10.24 -5.93
CA GLY A 24 -6.01 10.26 -7.32
C GLY A 24 -6.68 8.97 -7.78
N VAL A 25 -6.84 8.00 -6.89
CA VAL A 25 -7.57 6.74 -7.15
C VAL A 25 -9.03 6.90 -6.74
N GLU A 26 -9.95 6.50 -7.61
CA GLU A 26 -11.38 6.48 -7.29
C GLU A 26 -11.61 5.60 -6.04
N HIS A 27 -12.36 6.10 -5.07
CA HIS A 27 -12.57 5.47 -3.76
C HIS A 27 -11.27 5.16 -2.98
N GLY A 28 -10.20 5.94 -3.23
CA GLY A 28 -8.88 5.72 -2.62
C GLY A 28 -8.89 5.74 -1.10
N SER A 29 -9.71 6.60 -0.48
CA SER A 29 -9.82 6.68 0.99
C SER A 29 -10.41 5.40 1.60
N GLU A 30 -11.45 4.85 0.99
CA GLU A 30 -12.08 3.60 1.45
C GLU A 30 -11.17 2.40 1.19
N ILE A 31 -10.45 2.40 0.07
CA ILE A 31 -9.45 1.36 -0.22
C ILE A 31 -8.32 1.41 0.81
N MET A 32 -7.79 2.59 1.12
CA MET A 32 -6.73 2.75 2.12
C MET A 32 -7.17 2.28 3.50
N ALA A 33 -8.34 2.72 3.96
CA ALA A 33 -8.88 2.31 5.26
C ALA A 33 -9.05 0.79 5.35
N PHE A 34 -9.54 0.16 4.29
CA PHE A 34 -9.69 -1.29 4.24
C PHE A 34 -8.35 -2.03 4.24
N VAL A 35 -7.40 -1.57 3.44
CA VAL A 35 -6.05 -2.17 3.37
C VAL A 35 -5.32 -2.03 4.70
N ASP A 36 -5.41 -0.89 5.35
CA ASP A 36 -4.81 -0.67 6.68
C ASP A 36 -5.41 -1.63 7.71
N ALA A 37 -6.72 -1.76 7.77
CA ALA A 37 -7.38 -2.70 8.67
C ALA A 37 -6.97 -4.16 8.42
N VAL A 38 -6.80 -4.57 7.16
CA VAL A 38 -6.34 -5.90 6.79
C VAL A 38 -4.90 -6.13 7.21
N VAL A 39 -4.00 -5.19 6.91
CA VAL A 39 -2.55 -5.31 7.17
C VAL A 39 -2.25 -5.22 8.66
N LEU A 40 -2.90 -4.32 9.38
CA LEU A 40 -2.74 -4.15 10.83
C LEU A 40 -3.52 -5.20 11.64
N ARG A 41 -4.39 -5.97 10.97
CA ARG A 41 -5.24 -6.98 11.61
C ARG A 41 -6.15 -6.40 12.69
N ASP A 42 -6.66 -5.20 12.44
CA ASP A 42 -7.61 -4.54 13.32
C ASP A 42 -9.01 -5.13 13.09
N SER A 43 -9.43 -6.02 14.00
CA SER A 43 -10.70 -6.72 13.88
C SER A 43 -11.92 -5.82 14.11
N ASP A 44 -11.76 -4.73 14.83
CA ASP A 44 -12.86 -3.81 15.11
C ASP A 44 -13.14 -2.91 13.91
N GLU A 45 -12.10 -2.41 13.27
CA GLU A 45 -12.21 -1.57 12.07
C GLU A 45 -12.45 -2.37 10.79
N TYR A 46 -12.02 -3.63 10.75
CA TYR A 46 -12.04 -4.45 9.55
C TYR A 46 -13.43 -4.63 8.95
N LEU A 47 -14.43 -4.92 9.78
CA LEU A 47 -15.82 -5.15 9.32
C LEU A 47 -16.45 -3.88 8.76
N ASP A 48 -16.23 -2.76 9.43
CA ASP A 48 -16.76 -1.46 9.00
C ASP A 48 -16.07 -0.97 7.71
N ALA A 49 -14.76 -1.07 7.65
CA ALA A 49 -13.98 -0.70 6.46
C ALA A 49 -14.35 -1.59 5.26
N ARG A 50 -14.56 -2.90 5.48
CA ARG A 50 -15.05 -3.82 4.46
C ARG A 50 -16.43 -3.42 3.94
N ALA A 51 -17.36 -3.18 4.83
CA ALA A 51 -18.72 -2.80 4.45
C ALA A 51 -18.75 -1.48 3.67
N ALA A 52 -17.96 -0.49 4.11
CA ALA A 52 -17.84 0.79 3.42
C ALA A 52 -17.27 0.63 2.00
N LEU A 53 -16.24 -0.20 1.83
CA LEU A 53 -15.65 -0.46 0.53
C LEU A 53 -16.58 -1.26 -0.38
N GLU A 54 -17.25 -2.30 0.15
CA GLU A 54 -18.24 -3.08 -0.61
C GLU A 54 -19.39 -2.22 -1.14
N ALA A 55 -19.84 -1.22 -0.38
CA ALA A 55 -20.86 -0.28 -0.80
C ALA A 55 -20.41 0.59 -2.00
N LYS A 56 -19.10 0.80 -2.17
CA LYS A 56 -18.54 1.62 -3.25
C LYS A 56 -18.20 0.82 -4.50
N ILE A 57 -17.52 -0.30 -4.35
CA ILE A 57 -16.94 -1.06 -5.46
C ILE A 57 -17.53 -2.47 -5.64
N GLY A 58 -18.40 -2.87 -4.74
CA GLY A 58 -19.01 -4.20 -4.73
C GLY A 58 -18.13 -5.29 -4.13
N ARG A 59 -18.77 -6.40 -3.75
CA ARG A 59 -18.11 -7.51 -3.03
C ARG A 59 -16.94 -8.10 -3.80
N ALA A 60 -17.13 -8.40 -5.08
CA ALA A 60 -16.10 -9.08 -5.88
C ALA A 60 -14.81 -8.23 -6.02
N ALA A 61 -14.94 -6.90 -6.14
CA ALA A 61 -13.78 -6.01 -6.19
C ALA A 61 -13.12 -5.87 -4.81
N THR A 62 -13.91 -5.82 -3.74
CA THR A 62 -13.41 -5.81 -2.36
C THR A 62 -12.65 -7.09 -2.02
N ASP A 63 -13.17 -8.25 -2.40
CA ASP A 63 -12.48 -9.54 -2.22
C ASP A 63 -11.12 -9.55 -2.96
N ARG A 64 -11.07 -9.02 -4.19
CA ARG A 64 -9.81 -8.88 -4.93
C ARG A 64 -8.83 -7.93 -4.23
N ALA A 65 -9.32 -6.81 -3.70
CA ALA A 65 -8.48 -5.88 -2.94
C ALA A 65 -7.88 -6.55 -1.69
N ALA A 66 -8.66 -7.36 -0.97
CA ALA A 66 -8.18 -8.14 0.18
C ALA A 66 -7.08 -9.13 -0.24
N MET A 67 -7.28 -9.86 -1.33
CA MET A 67 -6.30 -10.82 -1.85
C MET A 67 -4.98 -10.14 -2.25
N VAL A 68 -5.05 -9.00 -2.92
CA VAL A 68 -3.87 -8.22 -3.32
C VAL A 68 -3.13 -7.71 -2.07
N ALA A 69 -3.84 -7.11 -1.11
CA ALA A 69 -3.24 -6.63 0.13
C ALA A 69 -2.57 -7.76 0.92
N GLY A 70 -3.24 -8.90 1.05
CA GLY A 70 -2.68 -10.08 1.73
C GLY A 70 -1.45 -10.63 1.03
N ASN A 71 -1.46 -10.71 -0.30
CA ASN A 71 -0.32 -11.19 -1.09
C ASN A 71 0.91 -10.28 -0.93
N PHE A 72 0.74 -8.97 -1.04
CA PHE A 72 1.83 -8.02 -0.84
C PHE A 72 2.34 -8.00 0.61
N SER A 73 1.44 -8.09 1.59
CA SER A 73 1.83 -8.18 3.00
C SER A 73 2.69 -9.43 3.27
N MET A 74 2.30 -10.57 2.72
CA MET A 74 3.08 -11.81 2.82
C MET A 74 4.46 -11.68 2.16
N MET A 75 4.50 -11.18 0.94
CA MET A 75 5.76 -10.99 0.19
C MET A 75 6.70 -10.03 0.92
N ASN A 76 6.20 -8.89 1.38
CA ASN A 76 7.02 -7.90 2.09
C ASN A 76 7.60 -8.47 3.37
N ARG A 77 6.82 -9.23 4.14
CA ARG A 77 7.32 -9.90 5.35
C ARG A 77 8.40 -10.94 5.05
N ALA A 78 8.21 -11.71 4.00
CA ALA A 78 9.20 -12.71 3.57
C ALA A 78 10.50 -12.04 3.12
N LEU A 79 10.43 -11.01 2.31
CA LEU A 79 11.59 -10.26 1.80
C LEU A 79 12.35 -9.55 2.93
N ASP A 80 11.63 -8.97 3.89
CA ASP A 80 12.24 -8.36 5.07
C ASP A 80 12.92 -9.42 5.95
N ALA A 81 12.27 -10.54 6.20
CA ALA A 81 12.81 -11.62 7.02
C ALA A 81 14.08 -12.25 6.45
N VAL A 82 14.22 -12.34 5.14
CA VAL A 82 15.44 -12.85 4.50
C VAL A 82 16.47 -11.75 4.18
N GLY A 83 16.15 -10.49 4.46
CA GLY A 83 17.07 -9.37 4.32
C GLY A 83 17.31 -8.96 2.86
N VAL A 84 16.32 -9.06 2.00
CA VAL A 84 16.45 -8.56 0.62
C VAL A 84 16.57 -7.05 0.65
N PRO A 85 17.67 -6.47 0.12
CA PRO A 85 17.86 -5.03 0.16
C PRO A 85 16.86 -4.29 -0.74
N VAL A 86 16.53 -3.07 -0.35
CA VAL A 86 15.73 -2.17 -1.18
C VAL A 86 16.49 -1.82 -2.46
N ASP A 87 15.82 -1.93 -3.59
CA ASP A 87 16.41 -1.54 -4.88
C ASP A 87 16.83 -0.06 -4.87
N ARG A 88 18.04 0.21 -5.36
CA ARG A 88 18.60 1.57 -5.44
C ARG A 88 17.70 2.56 -6.16
N GLY A 89 16.94 2.09 -7.15
CA GLY A 89 15.96 2.92 -7.87
C GLY A 89 14.83 3.49 -7.00
N TYR A 90 14.59 2.90 -5.83
CA TYR A 90 13.55 3.36 -4.90
C TYR A 90 14.07 4.22 -3.74
N THR A 91 15.38 4.36 -3.58
CA THR A 91 15.98 5.17 -2.50
C THR A 91 15.51 6.63 -2.56
N SER A 92 15.59 7.26 -3.72
CA SER A 92 15.14 8.64 -3.90
C SER A 92 13.63 8.83 -3.72
N LEU A 93 12.86 7.80 -4.05
CA LEU A 93 11.40 7.80 -3.81
C LEU A 93 11.10 7.74 -2.32
N ALA A 94 11.77 6.86 -1.58
CA ALA A 94 11.62 6.76 -0.12
C ALA A 94 11.97 8.09 0.56
N GLU A 95 13.11 8.68 0.22
CA GLU A 95 13.53 9.99 0.71
C GLU A 95 12.50 11.09 0.42
N SER A 96 11.95 11.12 -0.79
CA SER A 96 10.92 12.10 -1.18
C SER A 96 9.62 11.98 -0.38
N MET A 97 9.37 10.81 0.19
CA MET A 97 8.21 10.53 1.06
C MET A 97 8.53 10.62 2.55
N GLY A 98 9.77 11.01 2.92
CA GLY A 98 10.20 11.08 4.31
C GLY A 98 10.38 9.71 4.98
N LEU A 99 10.56 8.64 4.19
CA LEU A 99 10.80 7.30 4.69
C LEU A 99 12.29 7.04 4.84
N GLU A 100 12.69 6.54 5.99
CA GLU A 100 14.04 6.07 6.26
C GLU A 100 14.14 4.57 5.93
N ILE A 101 15.12 4.20 5.11
CA ILE A 101 15.39 2.80 4.80
C ILE A 101 16.18 2.20 5.96
N PRO A 102 15.67 1.15 6.63
CA PRO A 102 16.40 0.47 7.68
C PRO A 102 17.77 -0.01 7.20
N SER A 103 18.79 0.11 8.05
CA SER A 103 20.18 -0.20 7.68
C SER A 103 20.39 -1.63 7.18
N HIS A 104 19.62 -2.59 7.69
CA HIS A 104 19.68 -4.00 7.25
C HIS A 104 19.06 -4.25 5.86
N LEU A 105 18.29 -3.29 5.34
CA LEU A 105 17.69 -3.31 4.01
C LEU A 105 18.33 -2.32 3.04
N ALA A 106 19.32 -1.55 3.50
CA ALA A 106 20.06 -0.66 2.63
C ALA A 106 20.90 -1.47 1.63
N ALA A 107 20.83 -1.09 0.35
CA ALA A 107 21.66 -1.74 -0.66
C ALA A 107 23.14 -1.58 -0.30
N ALA A 108 23.89 -2.67 -0.37
CA ALA A 108 25.35 -2.62 -0.22
C ALA A 108 25.96 -1.65 -1.23
N GLY A 109 26.79 -0.78 -0.74
CA GLY A 109 27.32 0.38 -1.43
C GLY A 109 28.09 0.08 -2.72
#